data_f3afe23106abffe4b3c52f415c831560
#
_entry.id   f3afe23106abffe4b3c52f415c831560
#
_cell.length_a   1.000
_cell.length_b   1.000
_cell.length_c   1.000
_cell.angle_alpha   90.00
_cell.angle_beta   90.00
_cell.angle_gamma   90.00
#
_symmetry.space_group_name_H-M   'P 1'
#
loop_
_entity.id
_entity.type
_entity.pdbx_description
1 polymer ?
#
loop_
_entity_poly.entity_id
_entity_poly.type
_entity_poly.pdbx_seq_one_letter_code
_entity_poly.pdbx_strand_id
1 'polypeptide(L)'
;TSGKCVIDGVPTTSLKTSELARRIGFLFQNPDRQICCNTVREELMFGFKALGEKGPEAEARVDAMIERFGFDADAEPYLLNRGTRQLLALASIIVLAPPTIILDEPTTGLDFRECVKVMDVVRELNENGTTVIMVCHDMEVVGDFARRVIAMTAGRVVADGPTFEVLRDGRVAE
;
A
#
# COMPACT_ATOMS: atom_id res chain seq x y z
N THR A 1 -14.92 -10.10 -17.26
CA THR A 1 -13.75 -10.73 -16.60
C THR A 1 -14.19 -12.02 -15.94
N SER A 2 -13.42 -13.08 -16.12
CA SER A 2 -13.64 -14.38 -15.49
C SER A 2 -12.40 -14.71 -14.63
N GLY A 3 -12.58 -15.52 -13.60
CA GLY A 3 -11.50 -15.95 -12.73
C GLY A 3 -11.96 -16.07 -11.28
N LYS A 4 -11.07 -16.57 -10.42
CA LYS A 4 -11.31 -16.74 -8.99
C LYS A 4 -10.15 -16.12 -8.23
N CYS A 5 -10.48 -15.22 -7.29
CA CYS A 5 -9.52 -14.71 -6.32
C CYS A 5 -9.81 -15.34 -4.97
N VAL A 6 -8.77 -15.81 -4.29
CA VAL A 6 -8.84 -16.51 -3.00
C VAL A 6 -7.85 -15.86 -2.04
N ILE A 7 -8.28 -15.56 -0.82
CA ILE A 7 -7.47 -14.99 0.25
C ILE A 7 -7.59 -15.93 1.45
N ASP A 8 -6.46 -16.40 1.96
CA ASP A 8 -6.40 -17.36 3.07
C ASP A 8 -7.33 -18.57 2.87
N GLY A 9 -7.38 -19.10 1.63
CA GLY A 9 -8.26 -20.22 1.27
C GLY A 9 -9.73 -19.88 1.05
N VAL A 10 -10.15 -18.61 1.26
CA VAL A 10 -11.54 -18.17 1.13
C VAL A 10 -11.73 -17.36 -0.17
N PRO A 11 -12.72 -17.72 -1.02
CA PRO A 11 -13.04 -16.93 -2.20
C PRO A 11 -13.47 -15.50 -1.83
N THR A 12 -12.91 -14.50 -2.51
CA THR A 12 -13.25 -13.08 -2.22
C THR A 12 -14.74 -12.77 -2.47
N THR A 13 -15.38 -13.51 -3.35
CA THR A 13 -16.83 -13.39 -3.63
C THR A 13 -17.73 -13.78 -2.47
N SER A 14 -17.21 -14.53 -1.49
CA SER A 14 -17.94 -14.94 -0.29
C SER A 14 -17.69 -14.03 0.92
N LEU A 15 -16.77 -13.06 0.81
CA LEU A 15 -16.41 -12.14 1.88
C LEU A 15 -17.14 -10.79 1.69
N LYS A 16 -17.56 -10.18 2.81
CA LYS A 16 -18.02 -8.79 2.81
C LYS A 16 -16.82 -7.84 2.62
N THR A 17 -17.08 -6.65 2.09
CA THR A 17 -16.03 -5.62 1.91
C THR A 17 -15.29 -5.31 3.22
N SER A 18 -15.99 -5.26 4.35
CA SER A 18 -15.39 -5.05 5.67
C SER A 18 -14.47 -6.19 6.12
N GLU A 19 -14.78 -7.44 5.74
CA GLU A 19 -13.93 -8.59 6.02
C GLU A 19 -12.66 -8.60 5.14
N LEU A 20 -12.81 -8.15 3.89
CA LEU A 20 -11.67 -7.94 2.99
C LEU A 20 -10.76 -6.83 3.50
N ALA A 21 -11.32 -5.70 3.94
CA ALA A 21 -10.56 -4.56 4.45
C ALA A 21 -9.75 -4.88 5.72
N ARG A 22 -10.14 -5.89 6.50
CA ARG A 22 -9.33 -6.41 7.63
C ARG A 22 -8.16 -7.27 7.19
N ARG A 23 -8.20 -7.83 5.99
CA ARG A 23 -7.20 -8.78 5.46
C ARG A 23 -6.24 -8.12 4.49
N ILE A 24 -6.72 -7.12 3.76
CA ILE A 24 -5.97 -6.47 2.70
C ILE A 24 -6.11 -4.96 2.81
N GLY A 25 -4.98 -4.28 2.92
CA GLY A 25 -4.85 -2.87 2.65
C GLY A 25 -4.55 -2.64 1.16
N PHE A 26 -5.20 -1.68 0.53
CA PHE A 26 -4.97 -1.36 -0.87
C PHE A 26 -4.61 0.12 -1.03
N LEU A 27 -3.44 0.39 -1.61
CA LEU A 27 -3.00 1.74 -1.97
C LEU A 27 -3.24 1.96 -3.46
N PHE A 28 -4.02 2.97 -3.81
CA PHE A 28 -4.24 3.37 -5.19
C PHE A 28 -3.06 4.19 -5.73
N GLN A 29 -2.80 4.10 -7.02
CA GLN A 29 -1.78 4.86 -7.73
C GLN A 29 -1.93 6.39 -7.52
N ASN A 30 -3.15 6.88 -7.44
CA ASN A 30 -3.43 8.29 -7.17
C ASN A 30 -4.02 8.45 -5.76
N PRO A 31 -3.29 9.08 -4.80
CA PRO A 31 -3.76 9.29 -3.44
C PRO A 31 -5.05 10.12 -3.36
N ASP A 32 -5.30 11.01 -4.33
CA ASP A 32 -6.50 11.84 -4.36
C ASP A 32 -7.80 11.04 -4.58
N ARG A 33 -7.67 9.77 -5.01
CA ARG A 33 -8.82 8.84 -5.12
C ARG A 33 -9.11 8.10 -3.83
N GLN A 34 -8.18 8.12 -2.90
CA GLN A 34 -8.27 7.40 -1.63
C GLN A 34 -8.60 8.34 -0.48
N ILE A 35 -7.98 9.50 -0.44
CA ILE A 35 -8.18 10.51 0.59
C ILE A 35 -9.58 11.13 0.43
N CYS A 36 -10.38 11.10 1.52
CA CYS A 36 -11.76 11.56 1.48
C CYS A 36 -12.19 12.41 2.69
N CYS A 37 -11.33 12.57 3.69
CA CYS A 37 -11.64 13.33 4.91
C CYS A 37 -11.06 14.76 4.87
N ASN A 38 -11.55 15.62 5.77
CA ASN A 38 -11.17 17.02 5.80
C ASN A 38 -9.87 17.26 6.57
N THR A 39 -9.49 16.37 7.49
CA THR A 39 -8.24 16.47 8.24
C THR A 39 -7.44 15.17 8.17
N VAL A 40 -6.13 15.28 8.40
CA VAL A 40 -5.23 14.13 8.47
C VAL A 40 -5.70 13.14 9.54
N ARG A 41 -6.07 13.61 10.72
CA ARG A 41 -6.58 12.77 11.81
C ARG A 41 -7.83 12.01 11.40
N GLU A 42 -8.78 12.69 10.76
CA GLU A 42 -10.02 12.05 10.29
C GLU A 42 -9.74 10.97 9.24
N GLU A 43 -8.79 11.21 8.33
CA GLU A 43 -8.39 10.27 7.30
C GLU A 43 -7.78 9.00 7.91
N LEU A 44 -6.86 9.13 8.88
CA LEU A 44 -6.29 8.00 9.59
C LEU A 44 -7.32 7.23 10.43
N MET A 45 -8.31 7.92 10.97
CA MET A 45 -9.39 7.33 11.76
C MET A 45 -10.49 6.70 10.89
N PHE A 46 -10.55 7.03 9.61
CA PHE A 46 -11.63 6.62 8.70
C PHE A 46 -11.81 5.10 8.63
N GLY A 47 -10.71 4.36 8.47
CA GLY A 47 -10.73 2.90 8.39
C GLY A 47 -11.31 2.24 9.65
N PHE A 48 -10.91 2.71 10.83
CA PHE A 48 -11.46 2.23 12.11
C PHE A 48 -12.97 2.46 12.21
N LYS A 49 -13.42 3.67 11.83
CA LYS A 49 -14.86 4.01 11.82
C LYS A 49 -15.64 3.10 10.86
N ALA A 50 -15.09 2.84 9.67
CA ALA A 50 -15.71 1.97 8.66
C ALA A 50 -15.81 0.50 9.12
N LEU A 51 -14.83 0.04 9.91
CA LEU A 51 -14.82 -1.30 10.52
C LEU A 51 -15.64 -1.41 11.81
N GLY A 52 -16.23 -0.31 12.28
CA GLY A 52 -16.97 -0.26 13.54
C GLY A 52 -16.06 -0.28 14.78
N GLU A 53 -14.79 -0.06 14.62
CA GLU A 53 -13.79 0.00 15.68
C GLU A 53 -13.70 1.44 16.21
N LYS A 54 -13.86 1.60 17.51
CA LYS A 54 -13.83 2.90 18.18
C LYS A 54 -13.18 2.73 19.55
N GLY A 55 -12.59 3.81 20.05
CA GLY A 55 -12.08 3.84 21.41
C GLY A 55 -10.60 4.18 21.49
N PRO A 56 -10.04 4.17 22.71
CA PRO A 56 -8.70 4.68 22.97
C PRO A 56 -7.57 3.93 22.24
N GLU A 57 -7.77 2.67 21.90
CA GLU A 57 -6.77 1.91 21.13
C GLU A 57 -6.63 2.42 19.70
N ALA A 58 -7.76 2.68 19.01
CA ALA A 58 -7.74 3.24 17.67
C ALA A 58 -7.13 4.65 17.67
N GLU A 59 -7.48 5.47 18.66
CA GLU A 59 -6.92 6.81 18.84
C GLU A 59 -5.42 6.78 19.08
N ALA A 60 -4.93 5.90 19.95
CA ALA A 60 -3.51 5.74 20.22
C ALA A 60 -2.72 5.30 18.98
N ARG A 61 -3.29 4.42 18.13
CA ARG A 61 -2.66 4.00 16.87
C ARG A 61 -2.61 5.15 15.87
N VAL A 62 -3.64 5.97 15.80
CA VAL A 62 -3.67 7.17 14.95
C VAL A 62 -2.65 8.20 15.43
N ASP A 63 -2.56 8.46 16.74
CA ASP A 63 -1.57 9.37 17.31
C ASP A 63 -0.14 8.91 17.01
N ALA A 64 0.14 7.61 17.14
CA ALA A 64 1.42 7.03 16.79
C ALA A 64 1.76 7.21 15.29
N MET A 65 0.78 7.12 14.39
CA MET A 65 1.01 7.38 12.96
C MET A 65 1.28 8.86 12.68
N ILE A 66 0.56 9.76 13.33
CA ILE A 66 0.77 11.21 13.22
C ILE A 66 2.20 11.56 13.66
N GLU A 67 2.62 11.06 14.82
CA GLU A 67 3.97 11.28 15.35
C GLU A 67 5.05 10.67 14.42
N ARG A 68 4.86 9.42 14.00
CA ARG A 68 5.82 8.70 13.16
C ARG A 68 6.12 9.41 11.85
N PHE A 69 5.10 9.94 11.18
CA PHE A 69 5.25 10.60 9.89
C PHE A 69 5.42 12.12 9.99
N GLY A 70 5.31 12.68 11.19
CA GLY A 70 5.40 14.12 11.42
C GLY A 70 4.25 14.89 10.78
N PHE A 71 3.05 14.30 10.74
CA PHE A 71 1.89 14.96 10.19
C PHE A 71 1.36 16.04 11.15
N ASP A 72 0.81 17.11 10.58
CA ASP A 72 -0.11 18.00 11.32
C ASP A 72 -1.50 17.35 11.30
N ALA A 73 -2.01 17.02 12.49
CA ALA A 73 -3.28 16.31 12.68
C ALA A 73 -4.49 17.05 12.09
N ASP A 74 -4.45 18.38 12.16
CA ASP A 74 -5.54 19.27 11.74
C ASP A 74 -5.37 19.79 10.30
N ALA A 75 -4.24 19.47 9.64
CA ALA A 75 -4.01 19.88 8.27
C ALA A 75 -5.06 19.30 7.31
N GLU A 76 -5.46 20.11 6.34
CA GLU A 76 -6.31 19.67 5.24
C GLU A 76 -5.48 18.83 4.25
N PRO A 77 -5.84 17.54 4.02
CA PRO A 77 -5.05 16.64 3.16
C PRO A 77 -4.83 17.18 1.74
N TYR A 78 -5.79 17.89 1.19
CA TYR A 78 -5.70 18.45 -0.17
C TYR A 78 -4.73 19.62 -0.32
N LEU A 79 -4.33 20.27 0.78
CA LEU A 79 -3.32 21.32 0.81
C LEU A 79 -1.89 20.77 0.95
N LEU A 80 -1.74 19.49 1.28
CA LEU A 80 -0.45 18.83 1.38
C LEU A 80 0.17 18.65 -0.02
N ASN A 81 1.50 18.60 -0.10
CA ASN A 81 2.19 18.23 -1.32
C ASN A 81 1.91 16.75 -1.68
N ARG A 82 2.21 16.36 -2.92
CA ARG A 82 1.90 15.01 -3.43
C ARG A 82 2.55 13.91 -2.61
N GLY A 83 3.84 14.05 -2.25
CA GLY A 83 4.55 13.04 -1.47
C GLY A 83 3.96 12.85 -0.08
N THR A 84 3.60 13.94 0.58
CA THR A 84 2.95 13.87 1.89
C THR A 84 1.56 13.24 1.80
N ARG A 85 0.79 13.53 0.72
CA ARG A 85 -0.50 12.85 0.47
C ARG A 85 -0.32 11.35 0.21
N GLN A 86 0.72 10.95 -0.52
CA GLN A 86 1.03 9.54 -0.75
C GLN A 86 1.36 8.82 0.56
N LEU A 87 2.18 9.45 1.42
CA LEU A 87 2.48 8.92 2.76
C LEU A 87 1.23 8.85 3.64
N LEU A 88 0.34 9.86 3.58
CA LEU A 88 -0.92 9.84 4.31
C LEU A 88 -1.83 8.69 3.84
N ALA A 89 -1.97 8.50 2.52
CA ALA A 89 -2.74 7.40 1.95
C ALA A 89 -2.16 6.03 2.34
N LEU A 90 -0.83 5.89 2.40
CA LEU A 90 -0.18 4.68 2.91
C LEU A 90 -0.44 4.51 4.42
N ALA A 91 -0.27 5.58 5.21
CA ALA A 91 -0.50 5.56 6.65
C ALA A 91 -1.94 5.18 7.03
N SER A 92 -2.95 5.64 6.25
CA SER A 92 -4.36 5.31 6.47
C SER A 92 -4.68 3.82 6.28
N ILE A 93 -3.84 3.10 5.53
CA ILE A 93 -3.94 1.66 5.37
C ILE A 93 -3.21 0.93 6.48
N ILE A 94 -1.95 1.29 6.72
CA ILE A 94 -1.08 0.55 7.66
C ILE A 94 -1.49 0.73 9.11
N VAL A 95 -2.19 1.82 9.45
CA VAL A 95 -2.74 2.05 10.79
C VAL A 95 -3.70 0.94 11.23
N LEU A 96 -4.35 0.27 10.28
CA LEU A 96 -5.23 -0.88 10.52
C LEU A 96 -4.46 -2.20 10.71
N ALA A 97 -3.14 -2.22 10.44
CA ALA A 97 -2.26 -3.38 10.49
C ALA A 97 -2.80 -4.60 9.71
N PRO A 98 -3.17 -4.47 8.45
CA PRO A 98 -3.62 -5.61 7.67
C PRO A 98 -2.45 -6.59 7.43
N PRO A 99 -2.69 -7.91 7.41
CA PRO A 99 -1.65 -8.90 7.17
C PRO A 99 -1.09 -8.88 5.74
N THR A 100 -1.82 -8.27 4.80
CA THR A 100 -1.41 -8.11 3.41
C THR A 100 -1.68 -6.70 2.94
N ILE A 101 -0.74 -6.10 2.21
CA ILE A 101 -0.94 -4.82 1.51
C ILE A 101 -0.67 -5.00 0.02
N ILE A 102 -1.49 -4.33 -0.79
CA ILE A 102 -1.33 -4.24 -2.25
C ILE A 102 -1.08 -2.77 -2.58
N LEU A 103 0.03 -2.49 -3.24
CA LEU A 103 0.46 -1.15 -3.59
C LEU A 103 0.45 -1.02 -5.11
N ASP A 104 -0.37 -0.13 -5.63
CA ASP A 104 -0.44 0.15 -7.06
C ASP A 104 0.39 1.40 -7.38
N GLU A 105 1.58 1.17 -7.97
CA GLU A 105 2.56 2.21 -8.33
C GLU A 105 2.83 3.24 -7.22
N PRO A 106 3.27 2.81 -6.03
CA PRO A 106 3.34 3.67 -4.84
C PRO A 106 4.31 4.85 -4.96
N THR A 107 5.24 4.82 -5.91
CA THR A 107 6.30 5.82 -6.09
C THR A 107 6.06 6.75 -7.29
N THR A 108 5.02 6.52 -8.07
CA THR A 108 4.76 7.29 -9.29
C THR A 108 4.51 8.77 -9.00
N GLY A 109 5.33 9.62 -9.64
CA GLY A 109 5.25 11.08 -9.53
C GLY A 109 5.77 11.65 -8.21
N LEU A 110 6.55 10.87 -7.46
CA LEU A 110 7.30 11.30 -6.29
C LEU A 110 8.73 11.69 -6.70
N ASP A 111 9.34 12.61 -5.95
CA ASP A 111 10.77 12.83 -6.06
C ASP A 111 11.55 11.68 -5.39
N PHE A 112 12.88 11.65 -5.60
CA PHE A 112 13.72 10.59 -5.05
C PHE A 112 13.63 10.47 -3.53
N ARG A 113 13.58 11.59 -2.80
CA ARG A 113 13.52 11.57 -1.33
C ARG A 113 12.18 11.04 -0.82
N GLU A 114 11.11 11.40 -1.52
CA GLU A 114 9.76 10.91 -1.25
C GLU A 114 9.65 9.42 -1.55
N CYS A 115 10.21 8.95 -2.68
CA CYS A 115 10.29 7.52 -3.01
C CYS A 115 10.99 6.73 -1.91
N VAL A 116 12.17 7.18 -1.45
CA VAL A 116 12.92 6.51 -0.38
C VAL A 116 12.06 6.41 0.89
N LYS A 117 11.39 7.48 1.31
CA LYS A 117 10.54 7.45 2.49
C LYS A 117 9.40 6.42 2.39
N VAL A 118 8.71 6.38 1.25
CA VAL A 118 7.62 5.41 1.01
C VAL A 118 8.18 3.99 1.05
N MET A 119 9.29 3.74 0.35
CA MET A 119 9.86 2.40 0.24
C MET A 119 10.51 1.90 1.53
N ASP A 120 11.05 2.79 2.37
CA ASP A 120 11.55 2.42 3.71
C ASP A 120 10.40 1.94 4.60
N VAL A 121 9.23 2.60 4.55
CA VAL A 121 8.03 2.14 5.25
C VAL A 121 7.58 0.77 4.74
N VAL A 122 7.57 0.57 3.43
CA VAL A 122 7.19 -0.71 2.80
C VAL A 122 8.14 -1.83 3.22
N ARG A 123 9.45 -1.57 3.24
CA ARG A 123 10.48 -2.52 3.69
C ARG A 123 10.25 -2.93 5.13
N GLU A 124 10.08 -1.96 6.03
CA GLU A 124 9.83 -2.20 7.46
C GLU A 124 8.57 -3.05 7.68
N LEU A 125 7.49 -2.77 6.97
CA LEU A 125 6.27 -3.58 7.04
C LEU A 125 6.52 -5.03 6.64
N ASN A 126 7.28 -5.26 5.56
CA ASN A 126 7.61 -6.61 5.11
C ASN A 126 8.52 -7.34 6.11
N GLU A 127 9.51 -6.65 6.68
CA GLU A 127 10.39 -7.21 7.72
C GLU A 127 9.63 -7.57 8.99
N ASN A 128 8.56 -6.84 9.31
CA ASN A 128 7.65 -7.13 10.43
C ASN A 128 6.55 -8.15 10.09
N GLY A 129 6.66 -8.84 8.94
CA GLY A 129 5.80 -9.97 8.59
C GLY A 129 4.57 -9.63 7.74
N THR A 130 4.36 -8.36 7.36
CA THR A 130 3.29 -8.00 6.41
C THR A 130 3.65 -8.51 5.01
N THR A 131 2.72 -9.20 4.37
CA THR A 131 2.86 -9.56 2.96
C THR A 131 2.67 -8.32 2.09
N VAL A 132 3.66 -7.99 1.26
CA VAL A 132 3.59 -6.86 0.34
C VAL A 132 3.50 -7.35 -1.09
N ILE A 133 2.49 -6.89 -1.81
CA ILE A 133 2.35 -7.07 -3.26
C ILE A 133 2.40 -5.68 -3.89
N MET A 134 3.33 -5.44 -4.79
CA MET A 134 3.51 -4.14 -5.42
C MET A 134 3.41 -4.27 -6.94
N VAL A 135 2.56 -3.46 -7.55
CA VAL A 135 2.58 -3.23 -9.00
C VAL A 135 3.53 -2.07 -9.26
N CYS A 136 4.53 -2.29 -10.07
CA CYS A 136 5.58 -1.29 -10.34
C CYS A 136 6.14 -1.51 -11.75
N HIS A 137 6.44 -0.41 -12.44
CA HIS A 137 7.12 -0.42 -13.74
C HIS A 137 8.54 0.16 -13.65
N ASP A 138 8.95 0.65 -12.48
CA ASP A 138 10.29 1.15 -12.21
C ASP A 138 11.22 0.00 -11.83
N MET A 139 12.14 -0.33 -12.74
CA MET A 139 13.05 -1.46 -12.56
C MET A 139 14.11 -1.23 -11.47
N GLU A 140 14.44 0.02 -11.15
CA GLU A 140 15.35 0.34 -10.04
C GLU A 140 14.66 0.01 -8.72
N VAL A 141 13.42 0.46 -8.54
CA VAL A 141 12.62 0.12 -7.36
C VAL A 141 12.42 -1.39 -7.24
N VAL A 142 12.11 -2.08 -8.34
CA VAL A 142 11.96 -3.54 -8.35
C VAL A 142 13.28 -4.22 -7.95
N GLY A 143 14.42 -3.78 -8.50
CA GLY A 143 15.74 -4.35 -8.20
C GLY A 143 16.15 -4.20 -6.74
N ASP A 144 15.85 -3.05 -6.14
CA ASP A 144 16.27 -2.72 -4.78
C ASP A 144 15.37 -3.31 -3.68
N PHE A 145 14.08 -3.48 -3.96
CA PHE A 145 13.09 -3.81 -2.93
C PHE A 145 12.39 -5.15 -3.11
N ALA A 146 12.23 -5.66 -4.35
CA ALA A 146 11.50 -6.89 -4.57
C ALA A 146 12.39 -8.12 -4.36
N ARG A 147 11.88 -9.13 -3.63
CA ARG A 147 12.52 -10.45 -3.48
C ARG A 147 12.10 -11.43 -4.57
N ARG A 148 10.86 -11.30 -5.04
CA ARG A 148 10.25 -12.10 -6.10
C ARG A 148 9.53 -11.18 -7.06
N VAL A 149 9.67 -11.46 -8.34
CA VAL A 149 9.03 -10.69 -9.42
C VAL A 149 8.15 -11.62 -10.24
N ILE A 150 6.96 -11.14 -10.58
CA ILE A 150 6.07 -11.73 -11.56
C ILE A 150 5.98 -10.74 -12.72
N ALA A 151 6.69 -11.03 -13.81
CA ALA A 151 6.66 -10.20 -15.00
C ALA A 151 5.45 -10.55 -15.86
N MET A 152 4.74 -9.50 -16.29
CA MET A 152 3.53 -9.67 -17.11
C MET A 152 3.61 -8.80 -18.38
N THR A 153 3.20 -9.38 -19.51
CA THR A 153 3.03 -8.65 -20.78
C THR A 153 1.74 -9.08 -21.46
N ALA A 154 1.01 -8.15 -22.05
CA ALA A 154 -0.27 -8.39 -22.72
C ALA A 154 -1.25 -9.28 -21.91
N GLY A 155 -1.30 -9.09 -20.58
CA GLY A 155 -2.18 -9.83 -19.67
C GLY A 155 -1.75 -11.28 -19.38
N ARG A 156 -0.51 -11.66 -19.72
CA ARG A 156 0.04 -12.99 -19.47
C ARG A 156 1.29 -12.91 -18.62
N VAL A 157 1.45 -13.85 -17.69
CA VAL A 157 2.69 -14.03 -16.94
C VAL A 157 3.74 -14.61 -17.90
N VAL A 158 4.87 -13.93 -18.03
CA VAL A 158 6.01 -14.33 -18.88
C VAL A 158 7.19 -14.85 -18.07
N ALA A 159 7.36 -14.38 -16.84
CA ALA A 159 8.35 -14.89 -15.90
C ALA A 159 7.83 -14.77 -14.46
N ASP A 160 8.29 -15.66 -13.58
CA ASP A 160 7.98 -15.68 -12.16
C ASP A 160 9.15 -16.30 -11.39
N GLY A 161 9.74 -15.58 -10.47
CA GLY A 161 10.90 -16.08 -9.72
C GLY A 161 11.62 -15.01 -8.90
N PRO A 162 12.80 -15.33 -8.35
CA PRO A 162 13.67 -14.38 -7.68
C PRO A 162 14.02 -13.19 -8.59
N THR A 163 14.06 -12.01 -8.01
CA THR A 163 14.26 -10.74 -8.75
C THR A 163 15.45 -10.80 -9.70
N PHE A 164 16.59 -11.30 -9.22
CA PHE A 164 17.81 -11.38 -10.00
C PHE A 164 17.68 -12.27 -11.26
N GLU A 165 16.92 -13.36 -11.17
CA GLU A 165 16.70 -14.30 -12.29
C GLU A 165 15.74 -13.68 -13.31
N VAL A 166 14.64 -13.10 -12.84
CA VAL A 166 13.60 -12.52 -13.70
C VAL A 166 14.11 -11.29 -14.44
N LEU A 167 14.86 -10.39 -13.80
CA LEU A 167 15.41 -9.18 -14.43
C LEU A 167 16.49 -9.50 -15.49
N ARG A 168 17.06 -10.71 -15.49
CA ARG A 168 18.02 -11.16 -16.52
C ARG A 168 17.36 -11.98 -17.63
N ASP A 169 16.10 -12.32 -17.50
CA ASP A 169 15.37 -13.06 -18.52
C ASP A 169 15.13 -12.14 -19.74
N GLY A 170 15.67 -12.52 -20.90
CA GLY A 170 15.56 -11.75 -22.14
C GLY A 170 14.12 -11.50 -22.59
N ARG A 171 13.14 -12.29 -22.09
CA ARG A 171 11.70 -12.08 -22.33
C ARG A 171 11.10 -10.90 -21.55
N VAL A 172 11.82 -10.40 -20.54
CA VAL A 172 11.41 -9.28 -19.68
C VAL A 172 12.11 -7.99 -20.11
N ALA A 173 13.24 -8.08 -20.82
CA ALA A 173 14.06 -6.96 -21.25
C ALA A 173 13.58 -6.30 -22.58
N GLU A 174 12.65 -6.91 -23.27
CA GLU A 174 12.00 -6.40 -24.50
C GLU A 174 10.63 -5.77 -24.17
#